data_bd562af511b2489f1109f6765ccb46aa
#
_entry.id   bd562af511b2489f1109f6765ccb46aa
#
_cell.length_a   1.000
_cell.length_b   1.000
_cell.length_c   1.000
_cell.angle_alpha   90.00
_cell.angle_beta   90.00
_cell.angle_gamma   90.00
#
_symmetry.space_group_name_H-M   'P 1'
#
loop_
_entity.id
_entity.type
_entity.pdbx_description
1 polymer ?
#
loop_
_entity_poly.entity_id
_entity_poly.type
_entity_poly.pdbx_seq_one_letter_code
_entity_poly.pdbx_strand_id
1 'polypeptide(L)'
;NISYQVNTENEWITYNGTRALVTTTHAFTILANETGDERTGKITFSNSLYNISSSIDVIQEAKEVEAKGGISTATDLVNFAKAVNNGTNTSRWQNDAGEVVLLNDIDMSSVTSWTPIGDIDASNYTTAEPYVSVHPFTGTFNGQGYAIKNLNCSADITNGGLAYGLFGSIENATVKNLALGDAGTTTIWIMSGTAPKYTVIAPLVCFAKNSV
;
A
#
# COMPACT_ATOMS: atom_id res chain seq x y z
N ASN A 1 1.40 -1.70 48.41
CA ASN A 1 1.79 -0.87 47.23
C ASN A 1 2.74 -1.65 46.36
N ILE A 2 2.29 -1.99 45.15
CA ILE A 2 3.17 -2.58 44.17
C ILE A 2 3.74 -1.43 43.32
N SER A 3 5.05 -1.21 43.44
CA SER A 3 5.74 -0.27 42.56
C SER A 3 6.14 -0.98 41.26
N TYR A 4 5.96 -0.36 40.14
CA TYR A 4 6.42 -0.84 38.85
C TYR A 4 7.22 0.26 38.15
N GLN A 5 8.04 -0.15 37.21
CA GLN A 5 8.78 0.74 36.33
C GLN A 5 8.13 0.75 34.96
N VAL A 6 8.12 1.91 34.34
CA VAL A 6 7.70 2.09 32.93
C VAL A 6 8.94 2.40 32.13
N ASN A 7 9.18 1.63 31.11
CA ASN A 7 10.28 1.85 30.17
C ASN A 7 9.73 1.98 28.76
N THR A 8 10.25 2.94 28.03
CA THR A 8 10.00 3.15 26.61
C THR A 8 11.32 2.95 25.90
N GLU A 9 11.41 1.99 25.01
CA GLU A 9 12.65 1.66 24.30
C GLU A 9 12.93 2.60 23.12
N ASN A 10 11.97 3.44 22.79
CA ASN A 10 12.02 4.31 21.63
C ASN A 10 11.97 5.79 22.03
N GLU A 11 12.86 6.62 21.49
CA GLU A 11 12.98 8.05 21.82
C GLU A 11 11.73 8.87 21.47
N TRP A 12 10.92 8.39 20.54
CA TRP A 12 9.67 9.05 20.12
C TRP A 12 8.46 8.75 21.00
N ILE A 13 8.63 7.91 22.04
CA ILE A 13 7.61 7.62 23.05
C ILE A 13 8.11 8.16 24.38
N THR A 14 7.43 9.17 24.91
CA THR A 14 7.79 9.76 26.21
C THR A 14 6.73 9.43 27.26
N TYR A 15 7.18 8.93 28.41
CA TYR A 15 6.31 8.71 29.57
C TYR A 15 6.16 10.01 30.38
N ASN A 16 4.92 10.45 30.58
CA ASN A 16 4.60 11.71 31.26
C ASN A 16 3.85 11.50 32.59
N GLY A 17 3.92 10.31 33.19
CA GLY A 17 3.09 9.98 34.35
C GLY A 17 3.73 10.25 35.70
N THR A 18 2.88 10.52 36.71
CA THR A 18 3.22 10.58 38.14
C THR A 18 2.54 9.44 38.88
N ARG A 19 3.13 8.97 40.01
CA ARG A 19 2.64 7.84 40.80
C ARG A 19 1.31 8.14 41.49
N ALA A 20 0.31 7.25 41.40
CA ALA A 20 -0.88 7.20 42.23
C ALA A 20 -1.33 5.75 42.51
N LEU A 21 -2.18 5.57 43.53
CA LEU A 21 -2.20 4.39 44.39
C LEU A 21 -3.29 3.35 44.15
N VAL A 22 -4.21 3.43 43.19
CA VAL A 22 -5.28 2.42 43.04
C VAL A 22 -5.68 2.13 41.62
N THR A 23 -5.91 3.11 40.80
CA THR A 23 -5.99 2.97 39.32
C THR A 23 -5.13 4.07 38.75
N THR A 24 -4.08 3.69 38.06
CA THR A 24 -3.13 4.67 37.54
C THR A 24 -3.38 4.87 36.04
N THR A 25 -3.75 6.09 35.68
CA THR A 25 -3.75 6.50 34.29
C THR A 25 -2.34 6.90 33.90
N HIS A 26 -1.80 6.24 32.87
CA HIS A 26 -0.50 6.58 32.32
C HIS A 26 -0.71 7.38 31.05
N ALA A 27 -0.08 8.55 30.98
CA ALA A 27 -0.07 9.37 29.77
C ALA A 27 1.28 9.21 29.05
N PHE A 28 1.23 9.03 27.75
CA PHE A 28 2.39 8.97 26.87
C PHE A 28 2.26 10.03 25.80
N THR A 29 3.35 10.67 25.46
CA THR A 29 3.44 11.47 24.25
C THR A 29 4.11 10.64 23.17
N ILE A 30 3.44 10.49 22.04
CA ILE A 30 3.95 9.78 20.87
C ILE A 30 4.18 10.82 19.79
N LEU A 31 5.45 11.03 19.45
CA LEU A 31 5.84 11.97 18.40
C LEU A 31 5.37 11.46 17.05
N ALA A 32 4.96 12.36 16.16
CA ALA A 32 4.55 12.02 14.81
C ALA A 32 5.63 11.20 14.09
N ASN A 33 5.21 10.23 13.30
CA ASN A 33 6.11 9.52 12.42
C ASN A 33 6.37 10.39 11.19
N GLU A 34 7.55 11.00 11.13
CA GLU A 34 7.97 11.85 10.02
C GLU A 34 8.71 11.06 8.93
N THR A 35 8.76 9.72 9.05
CA THR A 35 9.42 8.85 8.07
C THR A 35 8.43 8.30 7.05
N GLY A 36 8.93 7.89 5.89
CA GLY A 36 8.13 7.24 4.86
C GLY A 36 7.81 5.75 5.16
N ASP A 37 8.22 5.24 6.34
CA ASP A 37 8.03 3.84 6.70
C ASP A 37 7.21 3.71 7.99
N GLU A 38 6.42 2.62 8.11
CA GLU A 38 5.79 2.24 9.37
C GLU A 38 6.87 1.99 10.42
N ARG A 39 6.61 2.41 11.66
CA ARG A 39 7.49 2.11 12.78
C ARG A 39 6.73 1.51 13.96
N THR A 40 7.38 0.58 14.63
CA THR A 40 6.86 -0.06 15.84
C THR A 40 7.72 0.29 17.04
N GLY A 41 7.07 0.66 18.12
CA GLY A 41 7.68 0.90 19.44
C GLY A 41 7.04 0.02 20.50
N LYS A 42 7.69 -0.07 21.65
CA LYS A 42 7.21 -0.88 22.76
C LYS A 42 7.23 -0.09 24.08
N ILE A 43 6.13 -0.20 24.81
CA ILE A 43 6.01 0.29 26.19
C ILE A 43 5.98 -0.93 27.11
N THR A 44 6.91 -0.99 28.06
CA THR A 44 7.01 -2.12 29.00
C THR A 44 6.74 -1.65 30.43
N PHE A 45 5.86 -2.34 31.11
CA PHE A 45 5.58 -2.19 32.54
C PHE A 45 6.22 -3.37 33.26
N SER A 46 7.10 -3.12 34.23
CA SER A 46 7.78 -4.19 34.96
C SER A 46 7.84 -3.96 36.45
N ASN A 47 7.85 -5.04 37.18
CA ASN A 47 8.11 -5.05 38.60
C ASN A 47 9.14 -6.15 38.93
N SER A 48 10.35 -5.73 39.27
CA SER A 48 11.45 -6.64 39.54
C SER A 48 11.29 -7.45 40.81
N LEU A 49 10.56 -6.91 41.80
CA LEU A 49 10.35 -7.60 43.08
C LEU A 49 9.49 -8.87 42.92
N TYR A 50 8.51 -8.81 42.01
CA TYR A 50 7.60 -9.93 41.74
C TYR A 50 7.89 -10.64 40.43
N ASN A 51 8.96 -10.26 39.73
CA ASN A 51 9.32 -10.77 38.41
C ASN A 51 8.16 -10.78 37.41
N ILE A 52 7.40 -9.67 37.37
CA ILE A 52 6.24 -9.47 36.48
C ILE A 52 6.62 -8.44 35.44
N SER A 53 6.30 -8.74 34.19
CA SER A 53 6.41 -7.79 33.08
C SER A 53 5.23 -7.93 32.11
N SER A 54 4.79 -6.80 31.57
CA SER A 54 3.78 -6.72 30.53
C SER A 54 4.15 -5.62 29.55
N SER A 55 3.85 -5.79 28.27
CA SER A 55 4.18 -4.78 27.26
C SER A 55 3.00 -4.50 26.31
N ILE A 56 3.03 -3.31 25.73
CA ILE A 56 2.11 -2.83 24.71
C ILE A 56 2.95 -2.41 23.52
N ASP A 57 2.62 -2.92 22.34
CA ASP A 57 3.23 -2.48 21.08
C ASP A 57 2.47 -1.24 20.58
N VAL A 58 3.23 -0.24 20.14
CA VAL A 58 2.73 1.00 19.53
C VAL A 58 3.15 0.99 18.08
N ILE A 59 2.19 0.93 17.17
CA ILE A 59 2.41 0.95 15.73
C ILE A 59 2.03 2.32 15.21
N GLN A 60 2.91 2.96 14.47
CA GLN A 60 2.64 4.19 13.75
C GLN A 60 2.85 3.97 12.26
N GLU A 61 1.80 4.20 11.49
CA GLU A 61 1.89 4.17 10.04
C GLU A 61 2.95 5.16 9.52
N ALA A 62 3.44 4.90 8.32
CA ALA A 62 4.31 5.81 7.61
C ALA A 62 3.67 7.21 7.49
N LYS A 63 4.48 8.26 7.58
CA LYS A 63 4.02 9.60 7.19
C LYS A 63 3.61 9.54 5.72
N GLU A 64 2.39 9.92 5.46
CA GLU A 64 1.94 10.11 4.10
C GLU A 64 2.73 11.28 3.48
N VAL A 65 3.73 10.96 2.67
CA VAL A 65 4.47 11.97 1.92
C VAL A 65 3.54 12.46 0.82
N GLU A 66 3.08 13.69 0.91
CA GLU A 66 2.35 14.31 -0.20
C GLU A 66 3.28 14.34 -1.41
N ALA A 67 3.05 13.45 -2.36
CA ALA A 67 3.71 13.53 -3.65
C ALA A 67 3.34 14.88 -4.28
N LYS A 68 4.31 15.64 -4.69
CA LYS A 68 4.12 16.98 -5.30
C LYS A 68 3.58 16.80 -6.72
N GLY A 69 2.29 16.56 -6.83
CA GLY A 69 1.62 16.50 -8.14
C GLY A 69 2.05 15.32 -9.01
N GLY A 70 2.39 14.14 -8.41
CA GLY A 70 2.75 12.96 -9.20
C GLY A 70 3.35 11.81 -8.37
N ILE A 71 3.69 10.72 -9.05
CA ILE A 71 4.29 9.51 -8.50
C ILE A 71 5.80 9.57 -8.73
N SER A 72 6.59 9.54 -7.66
CA SER A 72 8.05 9.66 -7.73
C SER A 72 8.80 8.46 -7.16
N THR A 73 8.13 7.59 -6.41
CA THR A 73 8.73 6.41 -5.75
C THR A 73 7.86 5.17 -5.91
N ALA A 74 8.43 3.99 -5.67
CA ALA A 74 7.67 2.74 -5.58
C ALA A 74 6.58 2.81 -4.50
N THR A 75 6.88 3.44 -3.37
CA THR A 75 5.92 3.66 -2.28
C THR A 75 4.76 4.55 -2.72
N ASP A 76 5.01 5.63 -3.49
CA ASP A 76 3.94 6.46 -4.05
C ASP A 76 3.02 5.63 -4.96
N LEU A 77 3.61 4.79 -5.83
CA LEU A 77 2.82 3.94 -6.74
C LEU A 77 1.97 2.92 -5.97
N VAL A 78 2.52 2.31 -4.91
CA VAL A 78 1.77 1.40 -4.03
C VAL A 78 0.64 2.14 -3.31
N ASN A 79 0.90 3.33 -2.78
CA ASN A 79 -0.12 4.12 -2.09
C ASN A 79 -1.19 4.64 -3.04
N PHE A 80 -0.81 5.00 -4.26
CA PHE A 80 -1.76 5.34 -5.32
C PHE A 80 -2.69 4.15 -5.64
N ALA A 81 -2.12 2.95 -5.84
CA ALA A 81 -2.91 1.74 -6.08
C ALA A 81 -3.90 1.46 -4.92
N LYS A 82 -3.44 1.57 -3.67
CA LYS A 82 -4.31 1.44 -2.49
C LYS A 82 -5.41 2.49 -2.47
N ALA A 83 -5.11 3.74 -2.82
CA ALA A 83 -6.10 4.81 -2.84
C ALA A 83 -7.21 4.55 -3.87
N VAL A 84 -6.83 4.12 -5.08
CA VAL A 84 -7.81 3.73 -6.11
C VAL A 84 -8.66 2.56 -5.61
N ASN A 85 -8.04 1.49 -5.12
CA ASN A 85 -8.72 0.27 -4.69
C ASN A 85 -9.66 0.48 -3.50
N ASN A 86 -9.38 1.49 -2.67
CA ASN A 86 -10.24 1.89 -1.56
C ASN A 86 -11.25 3.00 -1.93
N GLY A 87 -11.26 3.48 -3.15
CA GLY A 87 -12.13 4.59 -3.58
C GLY A 87 -11.82 5.92 -2.88
N THR A 88 -10.57 6.11 -2.44
CA THR A 88 -10.16 7.34 -1.75
C THR A 88 -9.56 8.38 -2.71
N ASN A 89 -9.32 9.59 -2.21
CA ASN A 89 -8.83 10.70 -3.02
C ASN A 89 -7.44 10.42 -3.60
N THR A 90 -7.29 10.62 -4.92
CA THR A 90 -6.04 10.44 -5.67
C THR A 90 -5.43 11.76 -6.17
N SER A 91 -5.99 12.91 -5.81
CA SER A 91 -5.59 14.22 -6.34
C SER A 91 -4.13 14.59 -6.09
N ARG A 92 -3.54 14.09 -5.01
CA ARG A 92 -2.14 14.36 -4.66
C ARG A 92 -1.13 13.81 -5.70
N TRP A 93 -1.52 12.82 -6.48
CA TRP A 93 -0.69 12.27 -7.56
C TRP A 93 -1.00 12.87 -8.93
N GLN A 94 -1.88 13.86 -8.97
CA GLN A 94 -2.29 14.52 -10.20
C GLN A 94 -1.53 15.82 -10.42
N ASN A 95 -1.26 16.14 -11.67
CA ASN A 95 -0.82 17.46 -12.11
C ASN A 95 -1.99 18.46 -12.18
N ASP A 96 -1.70 19.70 -12.52
CA ASP A 96 -2.72 20.77 -12.64
C ASP A 96 -3.82 20.46 -13.70
N ALA A 97 -3.53 19.56 -14.64
CA ALA A 97 -4.51 19.11 -15.63
C ALA A 97 -5.39 17.95 -15.13
N GLY A 98 -5.20 17.48 -13.89
CA GLY A 98 -5.93 16.36 -13.30
C GLY A 98 -5.45 15.00 -13.81
N GLU A 99 -4.29 14.91 -14.46
CA GLU A 99 -3.69 13.66 -14.88
C GLU A 99 -2.80 13.10 -13.75
N VAL A 100 -2.93 11.83 -13.44
CA VAL A 100 -1.94 11.10 -12.61
C VAL A 100 -0.67 10.96 -13.42
N VAL A 101 0.46 11.41 -12.89
CA VAL A 101 1.72 11.48 -13.64
C VAL A 101 2.87 10.78 -12.92
N LEU A 102 3.78 10.17 -13.68
CA LEU A 102 5.09 9.79 -13.18
C LEU A 102 6.03 11.00 -13.24
N LEU A 103 6.89 11.15 -12.23
CA LEU A 103 7.87 12.23 -12.16
C LEU A 103 9.29 11.77 -12.54
N ASN A 104 9.52 10.46 -12.56
CA ASN A 104 10.75 9.77 -12.96
C ASN A 104 10.45 8.29 -13.19
N ASP A 105 11.46 7.52 -13.61
CA ASP A 105 11.38 6.06 -13.64
C ASP A 105 11.13 5.51 -12.23
N ILE A 106 10.25 4.53 -12.11
CA ILE A 106 9.89 3.89 -10.83
C ILE A 106 10.49 2.49 -10.79
N ASP A 107 11.41 2.24 -9.87
CA ASP A 107 11.97 0.92 -9.62
C ASP A 107 11.18 0.20 -8.52
N MET A 108 10.47 -0.88 -8.91
CA MET A 108 9.63 -1.68 -8.02
C MET A 108 10.37 -2.85 -7.37
N SER A 109 11.70 -2.94 -7.47
CA SER A 109 12.48 -4.07 -6.94
C SER A 109 12.33 -4.29 -5.43
N SER A 110 12.02 -3.24 -4.67
CA SER A 110 11.77 -3.32 -3.23
C SER A 110 10.34 -3.82 -2.88
N VAL A 111 9.43 -3.88 -3.85
CA VAL A 111 8.04 -4.30 -3.63
C VAL A 111 7.90 -5.79 -3.89
N THR A 112 7.74 -6.56 -2.83
CA THR A 112 7.69 -8.02 -2.87
C THR A 112 6.35 -8.57 -3.37
N SER A 113 5.27 -7.80 -3.24
CA SER A 113 3.93 -8.17 -3.71
C SER A 113 3.22 -6.93 -4.24
N TRP A 114 2.77 -7.00 -5.48
CA TRP A 114 2.03 -5.93 -6.14
C TRP A 114 0.54 -6.23 -6.17
N THR A 115 -0.28 -5.29 -5.72
CA THR A 115 -1.73 -5.31 -5.93
C THR A 115 -2.06 -4.39 -7.11
N PRO A 116 -2.72 -4.89 -8.16
CA PRO A 116 -3.06 -4.08 -9.32
C PRO A 116 -3.88 -2.84 -9.01
N ILE A 117 -3.68 -1.78 -9.77
CA ILE A 117 -4.49 -0.56 -9.70
C ILE A 117 -5.87 -0.87 -10.27
N GLY A 118 -6.94 -0.54 -9.54
CA GLY A 118 -8.29 -0.91 -9.94
C GLY A 118 -8.55 -2.40 -9.72
N ASP A 119 -8.52 -2.82 -8.47
CA ASP A 119 -8.71 -4.22 -8.07
C ASP A 119 -10.07 -4.77 -8.48
N ILE A 120 -10.15 -6.08 -8.68
CA ILE A 120 -11.35 -6.77 -9.11
C ILE A 120 -11.83 -7.68 -8.00
N ASP A 121 -13.08 -7.48 -7.58
CA ASP A 121 -13.73 -8.38 -6.65
C ASP A 121 -14.15 -9.68 -7.35
N ALA A 122 -13.35 -10.73 -7.07
CA ALA A 122 -13.62 -12.08 -7.57
C ALA A 122 -14.88 -12.72 -6.99
N SER A 123 -15.37 -12.24 -5.85
CA SER A 123 -16.51 -12.84 -5.14
C SER A 123 -17.83 -12.66 -5.87
N ASN A 124 -17.94 -11.62 -6.69
CA ASN A 124 -19.13 -11.29 -7.46
C ASN A 124 -19.08 -11.72 -8.93
N TYR A 125 -18.12 -12.57 -9.30
CA TYR A 125 -17.99 -13.05 -10.66
C TYR A 125 -19.20 -13.88 -11.09
N THR A 126 -19.86 -13.47 -12.16
CA THR A 126 -20.90 -14.24 -12.84
C THR A 126 -20.58 -14.38 -14.32
N THR A 127 -21.13 -15.40 -14.98
CA THR A 127 -20.97 -15.59 -16.43
C THR A 127 -21.66 -14.51 -17.27
N ALA A 128 -22.62 -13.82 -16.69
CA ALA A 128 -23.38 -12.74 -17.38
C ALA A 128 -22.73 -11.36 -17.19
N GLU A 129 -22.10 -11.15 -16.02
CA GLU A 129 -21.36 -9.94 -15.69
C GLU A 129 -19.95 -10.35 -15.23
N PRO A 130 -19.06 -10.66 -16.17
CA PRO A 130 -17.75 -11.27 -15.86
C PRO A 130 -16.78 -10.33 -15.15
N TYR A 131 -17.09 -9.03 -15.02
CA TYR A 131 -16.14 -8.05 -14.55
C TYR A 131 -16.81 -6.99 -13.66
N VAL A 132 -16.87 -7.28 -12.37
CA VAL A 132 -17.29 -6.27 -11.40
C VAL A 132 -16.03 -5.76 -10.70
N SER A 133 -15.53 -4.62 -11.13
CA SER A 133 -14.59 -3.83 -10.33
C SER A 133 -15.39 -2.86 -9.49
N VAL A 134 -15.19 -2.87 -8.19
CA VAL A 134 -15.84 -1.94 -7.28
C VAL A 134 -15.21 -0.55 -7.43
N HIS A 135 -13.90 -0.49 -7.67
CA HIS A 135 -13.14 0.74 -7.82
C HIS A 135 -12.18 0.64 -9.02
N PRO A 136 -12.67 0.67 -10.26
CA PRO A 136 -11.79 0.72 -11.43
C PRO A 136 -11.00 2.05 -11.41
N PHE A 137 -9.81 2.06 -11.96
CA PHE A 137 -9.14 3.33 -12.20
C PHE A 137 -9.91 4.11 -13.28
N THR A 138 -10.17 5.38 -13.01
CA THR A 138 -10.81 6.32 -13.93
C THR A 138 -9.91 7.54 -14.17
N GLY A 139 -10.05 8.20 -15.30
CA GLY A 139 -9.25 9.38 -15.63
C GLY A 139 -7.99 9.07 -16.43
N THR A 140 -6.99 9.91 -16.34
CA THR A 140 -5.77 9.78 -17.16
C THR A 140 -4.55 9.40 -16.29
N PHE A 141 -3.86 8.33 -16.69
CA PHE A 141 -2.53 7.99 -16.18
C PHE A 141 -1.50 8.28 -17.27
N ASN A 142 -0.65 9.27 -17.06
CA ASN A 142 0.36 9.72 -17.99
C ASN A 142 1.76 9.41 -17.46
N GLY A 143 2.43 8.42 -18.04
CA GLY A 143 3.78 8.05 -17.67
C GLY A 143 4.85 9.09 -18.02
N GLN A 144 4.52 10.12 -18.79
CA GLN A 144 5.45 11.18 -19.23
C GLN A 144 6.71 10.68 -19.94
N GLY A 145 6.67 9.47 -20.47
CA GLY A 145 7.83 8.80 -21.11
C GLY A 145 8.71 8.03 -20.14
N TYR A 146 8.37 8.03 -18.84
CA TYR A 146 9.07 7.23 -17.82
C TYR A 146 8.62 5.77 -17.81
N ALA A 147 9.43 4.94 -17.19
CA ALA A 147 9.21 3.49 -17.07
C ALA A 147 8.91 3.06 -15.63
N ILE A 148 8.05 2.04 -15.50
CA ILE A 148 7.92 1.25 -14.27
C ILE A 148 8.74 -0.02 -14.47
N LYS A 149 9.77 -0.23 -13.65
CA LYS A 149 10.78 -1.27 -13.77
C LYS A 149 10.66 -2.29 -12.64
N ASN A 150 11.10 -3.53 -12.90
CA ASN A 150 11.18 -4.61 -11.91
C ASN A 150 9.83 -4.88 -11.19
N LEU A 151 8.71 -4.71 -11.88
CA LEU A 151 7.39 -5.01 -11.32
C LEU A 151 7.26 -6.52 -11.07
N ASN A 152 7.02 -6.90 -9.82
CA ASN A 152 6.84 -8.28 -9.41
C ASN A 152 5.36 -8.57 -9.10
N CYS A 153 4.70 -9.24 -10.02
CA CYS A 153 3.33 -9.74 -9.84
C CYS A 153 3.38 -11.24 -9.53
N SER A 154 3.80 -11.57 -8.32
CA SER A 154 3.78 -12.94 -7.81
C SER A 154 2.48 -13.18 -7.04
N ALA A 155 1.72 -14.21 -7.41
CA ALA A 155 0.46 -14.53 -6.78
C ALA A 155 0.22 -16.04 -6.68
N ASP A 156 -0.36 -16.45 -5.54
CA ASP A 156 -0.97 -17.76 -5.41
C ASP A 156 -2.43 -17.66 -5.88
N ILE A 157 -2.71 -18.25 -7.03
CA ILE A 157 -4.02 -18.22 -7.68
C ILE A 157 -5.00 -19.27 -7.16
N THR A 158 -4.60 -20.09 -6.17
CA THR A 158 -5.43 -21.18 -5.64
C THR A 158 -6.72 -20.67 -4.99
N ASN A 159 -6.66 -19.51 -4.32
CA ASN A 159 -7.80 -18.94 -3.60
C ASN A 159 -8.59 -17.89 -4.41
N GLY A 160 -8.32 -17.80 -5.70
CA GLY A 160 -8.96 -16.83 -6.59
C GLY A 160 -8.21 -15.51 -6.60
N GLY A 161 -7.92 -15.03 -7.74
CA GLY A 161 -7.44 -13.72 -8.08
C GLY A 161 -7.70 -13.62 -9.57
N LEU A 162 -8.38 -12.57 -9.99
CA LEU A 162 -8.88 -12.52 -11.36
C LEU A 162 -7.98 -11.74 -12.29
N ALA A 163 -7.21 -10.78 -11.76
CA ALA A 163 -6.44 -9.89 -12.59
C ALA A 163 -5.04 -9.69 -12.01
N TYR A 164 -4.04 -9.86 -12.86
CA TYR A 164 -2.63 -9.64 -12.52
C TYR A 164 -1.99 -8.78 -13.59
N GLY A 165 -1.76 -7.52 -13.30
CA GLY A 165 -1.19 -6.52 -14.18
C GLY A 165 -0.77 -5.29 -13.43
N LEU A 166 -0.29 -4.27 -14.13
CA LEU A 166 -0.13 -2.95 -13.52
C LEU A 166 -1.51 -2.42 -13.12
N PHE A 167 -2.48 -2.50 -14.04
CA PHE A 167 -3.88 -2.23 -13.78
C PHE A 167 -4.70 -3.52 -13.79
N GLY A 168 -5.50 -3.74 -12.78
CA GLY A 168 -6.52 -4.78 -12.74
C GLY A 168 -7.70 -4.41 -13.62
N SER A 169 -8.30 -3.24 -13.37
CA SER A 169 -9.38 -2.71 -14.19
C SER A 169 -9.29 -1.20 -14.37
N ILE A 170 -9.68 -0.75 -15.55
CA ILE A 170 -9.84 0.66 -15.90
C ILE A 170 -11.21 0.90 -16.55
N GLU A 171 -11.84 2.02 -16.25
CA GLU A 171 -13.12 2.42 -16.86
C GLU A 171 -13.13 3.91 -17.18
N ASN A 172 -13.53 4.26 -18.41
CA ASN A 172 -13.50 5.65 -18.90
C ASN A 172 -12.13 6.32 -18.67
N ALA A 173 -11.05 5.56 -18.89
CA ALA A 173 -9.70 5.95 -18.54
C ALA A 173 -8.79 6.00 -19.76
N THR A 174 -7.70 6.75 -19.64
CA THR A 174 -6.62 6.81 -20.62
C THR A 174 -5.30 6.49 -19.97
N VAL A 175 -4.55 5.53 -20.50
CA VAL A 175 -3.18 5.22 -20.09
C VAL A 175 -2.26 5.56 -21.25
N LYS A 176 -1.34 6.49 -21.04
CA LYS A 176 -0.48 7.00 -22.11
C LYS A 176 0.97 7.24 -21.68
N ASN A 177 1.87 7.27 -22.65
CA ASN A 177 3.28 7.65 -22.49
C ASN A 177 3.99 6.88 -21.37
N LEU A 178 3.70 5.58 -21.21
CA LEU A 178 4.22 4.73 -20.16
C LEU A 178 5.00 3.54 -20.78
N ALA A 179 6.15 3.24 -20.20
CA ALA A 179 6.88 2.00 -20.48
C ALA A 179 6.78 1.05 -19.27
N LEU A 180 6.64 -0.25 -19.52
CA LEU A 180 6.83 -1.32 -18.53
C LEU A 180 8.13 -2.03 -18.79
N GLY A 181 9.07 -1.93 -17.85
CA GLY A 181 10.42 -2.43 -18.01
C GLY A 181 11.29 -1.49 -18.81
N ASP A 182 12.55 -1.88 -18.91
CA ASP A 182 13.62 -1.21 -19.66
C ASP A 182 14.69 -2.26 -19.99
N ALA A 183 15.64 -1.93 -20.87
CA ALA A 183 16.75 -2.83 -21.18
C ALA A 183 17.51 -3.20 -19.89
N GLY A 184 17.57 -4.50 -19.59
CA GLY A 184 18.22 -5.03 -18.40
C GLY A 184 17.38 -5.07 -17.12
N THR A 185 16.11 -4.67 -17.17
CA THR A 185 15.17 -4.85 -16.04
C THR A 185 14.24 -6.05 -16.27
N THR A 186 13.73 -6.61 -15.19
CA THR A 186 12.88 -7.80 -15.22
C THR A 186 11.52 -7.48 -14.67
N THR A 187 10.46 -7.80 -15.42
CA THR A 187 9.10 -7.86 -14.90
C THR A 187 8.77 -9.33 -14.67
N ILE A 188 8.48 -9.68 -13.42
CA ILE A 188 8.27 -11.07 -13.01
C ILE A 188 6.77 -11.33 -12.84
N TRP A 189 6.30 -12.36 -13.55
CA TRP A 189 4.94 -12.88 -13.45
C TRP A 189 5.02 -14.33 -12.97
N ILE A 190 4.86 -14.54 -11.66
CA ILE A 190 4.89 -15.88 -11.09
C ILE A 190 3.49 -16.21 -10.59
N MET A 191 2.91 -17.27 -11.14
CA MET A 191 1.65 -17.84 -10.74
C MET A 191 1.89 -19.22 -10.14
N SER A 192 1.38 -19.46 -8.95
CA SER A 192 1.38 -20.77 -8.31
C SER A 192 -0.05 -21.21 -7.98
N GLY A 193 -0.28 -22.52 -7.95
CA GLY A 193 -1.59 -23.09 -7.64
C GLY A 193 -2.45 -23.35 -8.89
N THR A 194 -3.69 -23.80 -8.65
CA THR A 194 -4.67 -24.10 -9.70
C THR A 194 -5.72 -23.00 -9.74
N ALA A 195 -5.83 -22.30 -10.86
CA ALA A 195 -6.81 -21.23 -11.05
C ALA A 195 -8.24 -21.76 -10.87
N PRO A 196 -9.09 -21.11 -10.08
CA PRO A 196 -10.44 -21.61 -9.78
C PRO A 196 -11.33 -21.64 -11.01
N LYS A 197 -11.37 -20.63 -11.85
CA LYS A 197 -12.12 -20.63 -13.12
C LYS A 197 -11.57 -19.65 -14.15
N TYR A 198 -11.24 -18.43 -13.74
CA TYR A 198 -10.83 -17.35 -14.64
C TYR A 198 -9.72 -16.55 -14.00
N THR A 199 -8.59 -16.47 -14.67
CA THR A 199 -7.46 -15.62 -14.30
C THR A 199 -7.01 -14.89 -15.53
N VAL A 200 -6.92 -13.56 -15.46
CA VAL A 200 -6.41 -12.73 -16.53
C VAL A 200 -5.05 -12.18 -16.12
N ILE A 201 -4.08 -12.37 -16.98
CA ILE A 201 -2.72 -11.88 -16.80
C ILE A 201 -2.42 -10.99 -18.00
N ALA A 202 -2.20 -9.71 -17.75
CA ALA A 202 -1.81 -8.77 -18.78
C ALA A 202 -0.80 -7.77 -18.19
N PRO A 203 0.34 -7.53 -18.86
CA PRO A 203 1.37 -6.66 -18.30
C PRO A 203 0.85 -5.28 -17.92
N LEU A 204 0.03 -4.66 -18.77
CA LEU A 204 -0.44 -3.30 -18.56
C LEU A 204 -1.84 -3.26 -17.94
N VAL A 205 -2.85 -3.78 -18.63
CA VAL A 205 -4.27 -3.70 -18.24
C VAL A 205 -4.96 -5.03 -18.43
N CYS A 206 -5.57 -5.57 -17.38
CA CYS A 206 -6.33 -6.82 -17.46
C CYS A 206 -7.74 -6.60 -18.03
N PHE A 207 -8.44 -5.57 -17.55
CA PHE A 207 -9.80 -5.25 -18.00
C PHE A 207 -9.93 -3.76 -18.30
N ALA A 208 -10.44 -3.45 -19.48
CA ALA A 208 -10.68 -2.09 -19.93
C ALA A 208 -12.12 -1.94 -20.42
N LYS A 209 -12.81 -0.90 -19.94
CA LYS A 209 -14.15 -0.53 -20.39
C LYS A 209 -14.13 0.93 -20.80
N ASN A 210 -14.52 1.21 -22.05
CA ASN A 210 -14.54 2.56 -22.63
C ASN A 210 -13.21 3.33 -22.44
N SER A 211 -12.07 2.66 -22.57
CA SER A 211 -10.76 3.19 -22.22
C SER A 211 -9.77 3.09 -23.39
N VAL A 212 -8.70 3.90 -23.35
CA VAL A 212 -7.66 3.98 -24.36
C VAL A 212 -6.27 3.89 -23.74
#